data_b3e1be66d8ac36ef158558a503f9b464
#
_entry.id   b3e1be66d8ac36ef158558a503f9b464
#
_cell.length_a   1.000
_cell.length_b   1.000
_cell.length_c   1.000
_cell.angle_alpha   90.00
_cell.angle_beta   90.00
_cell.angle_gamma   90.00
#
_symmetry.space_group_name_H-M   'P 1'
#
loop_
_entity.id
_entity.type
_entity.pdbx_description
1 polymer ?
#
loop_
_entity_poly.entity_id
_entity_poly.type
_entity_poly.pdbx_seq_one_letter_code
_entity_poly.pdbx_strand_id
1 'polypeptide(L)'
;MKKTILLSALLAIATSGMAQDNHSYGAGDGDFKSLSEEVAKLKKHNDMFNVYFNYAASGQISQDANKDWGTRFANKQLRIEIKGNLTDKLYYRLRHRLNKANGAQSEDNFAKATDIMMVGYKFNDKLKIEAGKMCQIWGGFEFDENPMYIYQYSDMVDNMDNFMAGVVLSYKPVPTQELAFEVSDAHNNKFATEYGSNPVSLEKNGIRKLEASRNPLTYIANWNGSFCDNKLLTRWSWGIQTQAEHKYSRMLVLGQQLNLPKMQWYFDYMGAFDGLDRLKIASSEATAVPAHTGESYFSDVHYNSFITKMNWQFAPQWNLMLKGMYETASVTKIEQMKDYRKSYAYMGSIEYYPVKSQDFRIFLAYIGRKYDYSKASGLKDYNTNRIEIG
;
A
#
# COMPACT_ATOMS: atom_id res chain seq x y z
N MET A 1 -33.59 3.84 29.54
CA MET A 1 -32.73 4.94 29.06
C MET A 1 -31.25 4.60 28.87
N LYS A 2 -30.63 3.69 29.65
CA LYS A 2 -29.19 3.38 29.51
C LYS A 2 -28.82 2.48 28.31
N LYS A 3 -29.74 1.69 27.78
CA LYS A 3 -29.47 0.80 26.60
C LYS A 3 -29.56 1.51 25.24
N THR A 4 -30.30 2.61 25.16
CA THR A 4 -30.46 3.41 23.93
C THR A 4 -29.23 4.29 23.67
N ILE A 5 -28.52 4.70 24.72
CA ILE A 5 -27.32 5.52 24.61
C ILE A 5 -26.12 4.67 24.12
N LEU A 6 -26.08 3.39 24.49
CA LEU A 6 -25.00 2.49 24.02
C LEU A 6 -25.16 2.13 22.54
N LEU A 7 -26.40 2.01 22.06
CA LEU A 7 -26.67 1.71 20.64
C LEU A 7 -26.43 2.93 19.74
N SER A 8 -26.73 4.13 20.22
CA SER A 8 -26.43 5.37 19.50
C SER A 8 -24.93 5.70 19.50
N ALA A 9 -24.18 5.32 20.53
CA ALA A 9 -22.73 5.45 20.56
C ALA A 9 -22.03 4.45 19.60
N LEU A 10 -22.58 3.25 19.44
CA LEU A 10 -22.07 2.26 18.47
C LEU A 10 -22.42 2.60 17.02
N LEU A 11 -23.54 3.28 16.75
CA LEU A 11 -23.88 3.74 15.39
C LEU A 11 -23.12 5.01 14.97
N ALA A 12 -22.57 5.77 15.91
CA ALA A 12 -21.78 6.97 15.60
C ALA A 12 -20.30 6.68 15.23
N ILE A 13 -19.87 5.42 15.27
CA ILE A 13 -18.47 5.02 15.08
C ILE A 13 -18.19 4.45 13.66
N ALA A 14 -19.21 4.33 12.82
CA ALA A 14 -19.04 3.79 11.47
C ALA A 14 -18.66 4.90 10.49
N THR A 15 -17.42 5.39 10.53
CA THR A 15 -17.01 6.39 9.55
C THR A 15 -15.59 6.16 9.06
N SER A 16 -15.52 5.93 7.77
CA SER A 16 -14.50 6.13 6.74
C SER A 16 -13.05 6.24 7.17
N GLY A 17 -12.26 5.27 6.76
CA GLY A 17 -10.84 5.44 6.62
C GLY A 17 -10.56 6.45 5.51
N MET A 18 -10.04 7.60 5.84
CA MET A 18 -9.32 8.35 4.83
C MET A 18 -8.10 7.53 4.44
N ALA A 19 -7.83 7.44 3.16
CA ALA A 19 -6.60 6.95 2.60
C ALA A 19 -5.42 7.49 3.40
N GLN A 20 -4.25 7.00 3.19
CA GLN A 20 -3.01 7.48 3.77
C GLN A 20 -2.78 9.00 3.58
N ASP A 21 -3.85 9.74 3.47
CA ASP A 21 -3.98 11.11 3.07
C ASP A 21 -3.45 12.09 4.11
N ASN A 22 -2.12 12.07 4.30
CA ASN A 22 -1.44 13.29 4.69
C ASN A 22 -1.02 14.13 3.48
N HIS A 23 -1.18 13.56 2.27
CA HIS A 23 -0.80 14.18 1.00
C HIS A 23 -1.99 14.32 0.06
N SER A 24 -3.20 14.51 0.59
CA SER A 24 -4.40 14.75 -0.20
C SER A 24 -4.24 16.00 -1.05
N TYR A 25 -3.68 15.79 -2.25
CA TYR A 25 -3.68 16.79 -3.27
C TYR A 25 -4.95 16.72 -4.09
N GLY A 26 -5.68 17.80 -4.00
CA GLY A 26 -6.49 18.29 -5.07
C GLY A 26 -7.72 17.52 -5.45
N ALA A 27 -8.25 16.63 -4.63
CA ALA A 27 -9.66 16.43 -4.71
C ALA A 27 -10.32 17.65 -4.08
N GLY A 28 -10.39 18.75 -4.81
CA GLY A 28 -11.16 19.92 -4.44
C GLY A 28 -12.60 19.54 -4.14
N ASP A 29 -13.38 20.42 -3.55
CA ASP A 29 -14.81 20.20 -3.26
C ASP A 29 -15.70 20.07 -4.51
N GLY A 30 -15.14 19.69 -5.66
CA GLY A 30 -15.79 19.57 -6.94
C GLY A 30 -16.34 18.19 -7.26
N ASP A 31 -17.06 18.10 -8.36
CA ASP A 31 -17.81 16.95 -8.90
C ASP A 31 -16.96 15.76 -9.38
N PHE A 32 -15.65 15.71 -9.05
CA PHE A 32 -14.68 14.78 -9.65
C PHE A 32 -14.25 13.64 -8.72
N LYS A 33 -15.03 13.32 -7.70
CA LYS A 33 -14.68 12.28 -6.72
C LYS A 33 -15.35 10.94 -7.05
N SER A 34 -14.64 9.85 -6.76
CA SER A 34 -15.28 8.55 -6.74
C SER A 34 -16.32 8.49 -5.60
N LEU A 35 -17.30 7.60 -5.73
CA LEU A 35 -18.30 7.45 -4.68
C LEU A 35 -17.66 7.08 -3.33
N SER A 36 -16.60 6.28 -3.33
CA SER A 36 -15.83 5.96 -2.14
C SER A 36 -15.17 7.18 -1.51
N GLU A 37 -14.66 8.13 -2.30
CA GLU A 37 -14.11 9.38 -1.78
C GLU A 37 -15.19 10.33 -1.26
N GLU A 38 -16.36 10.38 -1.90
CA GLU A 38 -17.50 11.17 -1.40
C GLU A 38 -17.96 10.68 -0.03
N VAL A 39 -18.12 9.37 0.16
CA VAL A 39 -18.55 8.78 1.44
C VAL A 39 -17.43 8.74 2.47
N ALA A 40 -16.17 8.72 2.04
CA ALA A 40 -15.00 8.78 2.92
C ALA A 40 -14.74 10.16 3.52
N LYS A 41 -15.47 11.21 3.10
CA LYS A 41 -15.43 12.53 3.74
C LYS A 41 -16.12 12.49 5.09
N LEU A 42 -15.31 12.29 6.11
CA LEU A 42 -15.76 12.36 7.49
C LEU A 42 -16.19 13.76 7.88
N LYS A 43 -17.35 13.86 8.46
CA LYS A 43 -17.67 15.02 9.30
C LYS A 43 -16.72 14.97 10.50
N LYS A 44 -15.84 15.94 10.57
CA LYS A 44 -14.97 16.18 11.72
C LYS A 44 -15.85 16.52 12.91
N HIS A 45 -15.81 15.69 13.95
CA HIS A 45 -16.61 15.91 15.14
C HIS A 45 -15.99 16.95 16.08
N ASN A 46 -14.64 17.01 16.08
CA ASN A 46 -13.87 17.85 16.98
C ASN A 46 -12.53 18.16 16.32
N ASP A 47 -11.96 19.32 16.57
CA ASP A 47 -10.65 19.68 16.01
C ASP A 47 -9.52 18.89 16.65
N MET A 48 -9.61 18.62 17.96
CA MET A 48 -8.52 18.05 18.73
C MET A 48 -8.49 16.52 18.75
N PHE A 49 -9.66 15.86 18.74
CA PHE A 49 -9.73 14.42 18.97
C PHE A 49 -10.87 13.78 18.19
N ASN A 50 -10.52 12.94 17.23
CA ASN A 50 -11.48 12.16 16.45
C ASN A 50 -11.07 10.70 16.44
N VAL A 51 -12.02 9.80 16.72
CA VAL A 51 -11.83 8.35 16.72
C VAL A 51 -12.62 7.74 15.58
N TYR A 52 -11.97 6.90 14.80
CA TYR A 52 -12.56 6.19 13.67
C TYR A 52 -12.35 4.68 13.83
N PHE A 53 -13.37 3.94 13.51
CA PHE A 53 -13.34 2.50 13.53
C PHE A 53 -13.59 1.97 12.13
N ASN A 54 -12.62 1.24 11.56
CA ASN A 54 -12.69 0.69 10.23
C ASN A 54 -12.85 -0.83 10.32
N TYR A 55 -13.92 -1.36 9.74
CA TYR A 55 -14.21 -2.77 9.70
C TYR A 55 -14.61 -3.21 8.29
N ALA A 56 -14.01 -4.29 7.79
CA ALA A 56 -14.41 -4.93 6.55
C ALA A 56 -14.35 -6.44 6.69
N ALA A 57 -15.44 -7.11 6.33
CA ALA A 57 -15.54 -8.56 6.30
C ALA A 57 -16.20 -9.03 5.01
N SER A 58 -15.95 -10.27 4.61
CA SER A 58 -16.57 -10.86 3.44
C SER A 58 -16.73 -12.39 3.56
N GLY A 59 -17.76 -12.92 2.94
CA GLY A 59 -17.83 -14.31 2.54
C GLY A 59 -17.07 -14.49 1.23
N GLN A 60 -16.20 -15.49 1.16
CA GLN A 60 -15.33 -15.72 0.02
C GLN A 60 -15.47 -17.14 -0.49
N ILE A 61 -15.46 -17.29 -1.80
CA ILE A 61 -15.27 -18.55 -2.52
C ILE A 61 -13.98 -18.38 -3.30
N SER A 62 -12.95 -19.18 -3.03
CA SER A 62 -11.64 -19.03 -3.64
C SER A 62 -11.05 -20.33 -4.13
N GLN A 63 -10.24 -20.23 -5.18
CA GLN A 63 -9.40 -21.28 -5.72
C GLN A 63 -7.96 -20.78 -5.78
N ASP A 64 -7.06 -21.44 -5.07
CA ASP A 64 -5.64 -21.09 -5.01
C ASP A 64 -4.81 -22.13 -5.80
N ALA A 65 -3.93 -21.64 -6.69
CA ALA A 65 -2.92 -22.44 -7.38
C ALA A 65 -3.47 -23.75 -7.99
N ASN A 66 -4.58 -23.67 -8.74
CA ASN A 66 -5.24 -24.82 -9.38
C ASN A 66 -5.77 -25.91 -8.41
N LYS A 67 -5.96 -25.56 -7.13
CA LYS A 67 -6.63 -26.43 -6.14
C LYS A 67 -8.14 -26.36 -6.29
N ASP A 68 -8.84 -27.19 -5.53
CA ASP A 68 -10.30 -27.17 -5.45
C ASP A 68 -10.81 -25.84 -4.85
N TRP A 69 -12.03 -25.50 -5.19
CA TRP A 69 -12.71 -24.32 -4.64
C TRP A 69 -13.01 -24.52 -3.15
N GLY A 70 -12.63 -23.55 -2.35
CA GLY A 70 -12.91 -23.50 -0.92
C GLY A 70 -13.77 -22.29 -0.54
N THR A 71 -14.44 -22.37 0.60
CA THR A 71 -15.26 -21.27 1.14
C THR A 71 -14.77 -20.84 2.51
N ARG A 72 -14.83 -19.54 2.81
CA ARG A 72 -14.51 -19.01 4.13
C ARG A 72 -15.17 -17.66 4.39
N PHE A 73 -15.30 -17.30 5.65
CA PHE A 73 -15.52 -15.92 6.06
C PHE A 73 -14.17 -15.28 6.40
N ALA A 74 -13.93 -14.07 5.93
CA ALA A 74 -12.70 -13.35 6.15
C ALA A 74 -12.96 -11.98 6.78
N ASN A 75 -12.28 -11.69 7.89
CA ASN A 75 -12.15 -10.34 8.42
C ASN A 75 -10.96 -9.69 7.71
N LYS A 76 -11.24 -8.81 6.75
CA LYS A 76 -10.22 -8.17 5.90
C LYS A 76 -9.52 -7.03 6.62
N GLN A 77 -10.27 -6.20 7.33
CA GLN A 77 -9.77 -5.02 8.02
C GLN A 77 -10.48 -4.86 9.36
N LEU A 78 -9.69 -4.58 10.38
CA LEU A 78 -10.19 -4.18 11.69
C LEU A 78 -9.19 -3.20 12.31
N ARG A 79 -9.49 -1.90 12.26
CA ARG A 79 -8.56 -0.83 12.64
C ARG A 79 -9.26 0.21 13.50
N ILE A 80 -8.50 0.75 14.43
CA ILE A 80 -8.82 2.00 15.11
C ILE A 80 -7.87 3.09 14.61
N GLU A 81 -8.40 4.26 14.34
CA GLU A 81 -7.63 5.44 13.98
C GLU A 81 -8.05 6.61 14.86
N ILE A 82 -7.06 7.31 15.42
CA ILE A 82 -7.26 8.49 16.23
C ILE A 82 -6.43 9.61 15.61
N LYS A 83 -7.05 10.74 15.33
CA LYS A 83 -6.36 11.90 14.77
C LYS A 83 -7.00 13.23 15.18
N GLY A 84 -6.22 14.28 15.15
CA GLY A 84 -6.70 15.63 15.45
C GLY A 84 -5.62 16.69 15.38
N ASN A 85 -6.03 17.94 15.53
CA ASN A 85 -5.14 19.08 15.64
C ASN A 85 -5.08 19.52 17.10
N LEU A 86 -3.90 19.49 17.71
CA LEU A 86 -3.68 20.01 19.07
C LEU A 86 -3.68 21.55 19.06
N THR A 87 -3.20 22.14 17.95
CA THR A 87 -3.25 23.57 17.64
C THR A 87 -3.47 23.73 16.14
N ASP A 88 -3.57 24.97 15.64
CA ASP A 88 -3.67 25.22 14.19
C ASP A 88 -2.44 24.72 13.40
N LYS A 89 -1.30 24.56 14.07
CA LYS A 89 -0.05 24.11 13.47
C LYS A 89 0.36 22.68 13.83
N LEU A 90 -0.03 22.20 15.01
CA LEU A 90 0.38 20.90 15.54
C LEU A 90 -0.74 19.90 15.42
N TYR A 91 -0.50 18.77 14.77
CA TYR A 91 -1.47 17.69 14.57
C TYR A 91 -0.81 16.33 14.78
N TYR A 92 -1.64 15.31 14.98
CA TYR A 92 -1.19 13.94 15.22
C TYR A 92 -2.10 12.92 14.55
N ARG A 93 -1.57 11.71 14.35
CA ARG A 93 -2.32 10.57 13.84
C ARG A 93 -1.80 9.28 14.45
N LEU A 94 -2.71 8.46 14.97
CA LEU A 94 -2.48 7.08 15.41
C LEU A 94 -3.39 6.17 14.58
N ARG A 95 -2.85 5.09 14.02
CA ARG A 95 -3.62 4.01 13.39
C ARG A 95 -3.10 2.66 13.83
N HIS A 96 -3.97 1.84 14.39
CA HIS A 96 -3.64 0.56 14.96
C HIS A 96 -4.57 -0.53 14.45
N ARG A 97 -4.02 -1.70 14.10
CA ARG A 97 -4.78 -2.88 13.65
C ARG A 97 -5.11 -3.76 14.83
N LEU A 98 -6.39 -3.96 15.12
CA LEU A 98 -6.84 -4.78 16.24
C LEU A 98 -6.73 -6.30 15.97
N ASN A 99 -6.52 -6.69 14.70
CA ASN A 99 -6.39 -8.08 14.26
C ASN A 99 -4.93 -8.50 13.95
N LYS A 100 -3.95 -7.78 14.47
CA LYS A 100 -2.52 -8.12 14.40
C LYS A 100 -1.91 -8.22 15.80
N ALA A 101 -0.76 -8.89 15.90
CA ALA A 101 -0.03 -9.03 17.15
C ALA A 101 0.46 -7.68 17.70
N ASN A 102 0.37 -7.49 19.02
CA ASN A 102 0.73 -6.25 19.72
C ASN A 102 2.15 -6.27 20.32
N GLY A 103 2.90 -7.38 20.20
CA GLY A 103 4.29 -7.44 20.66
C GLY A 103 5.17 -6.46 19.90
N ALA A 104 6.05 -5.74 20.59
CA ALA A 104 7.10 -4.95 19.98
C ALA A 104 8.13 -5.91 19.36
N GLN A 105 8.20 -5.95 18.03
CA GLN A 105 9.07 -6.85 17.26
C GLN A 105 9.97 -6.10 16.27
N SER A 106 9.95 -4.78 16.34
CA SER A 106 10.62 -3.90 15.39
C SER A 106 11.79 -3.16 16.01
N GLU A 107 12.72 -2.68 15.20
CA GLU A 107 13.82 -1.79 15.63
C GLU A 107 13.28 -0.48 16.19
N ASP A 108 12.18 0.02 15.62
CA ASP A 108 11.50 1.24 16.07
C ASP A 108 10.72 1.05 17.38
N ASN A 109 10.75 -0.15 17.97
CA ASN A 109 10.05 -0.54 19.18
C ASN A 109 8.53 -0.34 19.17
N PHE A 110 7.93 -0.16 17.99
CA PHE A 110 6.48 -0.15 17.84
C PHE A 110 5.91 -1.57 17.77
N ALA A 111 4.68 -1.74 18.22
CA ALA A 111 3.95 -2.98 17.98
C ALA A 111 3.75 -3.20 16.48
N LYS A 112 3.88 -4.45 15.99
CA LYS A 112 3.65 -4.81 14.59
C LYS A 112 2.25 -4.41 14.09
N ALA A 113 1.29 -4.28 15.00
CA ALA A 113 -0.07 -3.83 14.72
C ALA A 113 -0.19 -2.32 14.51
N THR A 114 0.80 -1.51 14.95
CA THR A 114 0.77 -0.04 14.79
C THR A 114 1.30 0.33 13.41
N ASP A 115 0.38 0.74 12.52
CA ASP A 115 0.74 1.22 11.19
C ASP A 115 1.25 2.67 11.23
N ILE A 116 0.58 3.54 12.00
CA ILE A 116 0.88 4.98 12.05
C ILE A 116 0.90 5.45 13.50
N MET A 117 1.94 6.16 13.86
CA MET A 117 2.05 6.96 15.07
C MET A 117 2.96 8.15 14.78
N MET A 118 2.35 9.28 14.40
CA MET A 118 3.11 10.43 13.92
C MET A 118 2.58 11.73 14.49
N VAL A 119 3.46 12.71 14.50
CA VAL A 119 3.18 14.10 14.83
C VAL A 119 3.64 14.96 13.65
N GLY A 120 2.80 15.92 13.27
CA GLY A 120 3.12 16.88 12.20
C GLY A 120 3.06 18.32 12.69
N TYR A 121 3.95 19.16 12.14
CA TYR A 121 3.98 20.59 12.42
C TYR A 121 3.99 21.41 11.12
N LYS A 122 3.05 22.34 11.01
CA LYS A 122 2.95 23.29 9.90
C LYS A 122 3.68 24.58 10.28
N PHE A 123 4.82 24.85 9.66
CA PHE A 123 5.51 26.14 9.85
C PHE A 123 4.66 27.28 9.28
N ASN A 124 4.09 27.05 8.11
CA ASN A 124 3.16 27.92 7.40
C ASN A 124 2.34 27.08 6.38
N ASP A 125 1.55 27.72 5.52
CA ASP A 125 0.72 27.06 4.50
C ASP A 125 1.52 26.32 3.43
N LYS A 126 2.82 26.62 3.30
CA LYS A 126 3.71 26.03 2.29
C LYS A 126 4.65 24.95 2.83
N LEU A 127 4.99 24.99 4.11
CA LEU A 127 6.03 24.15 4.67
C LEU A 127 5.53 23.40 5.90
N LYS A 128 5.64 22.08 5.88
CA LYS A 128 5.34 21.20 7.01
C LYS A 128 6.41 20.13 7.21
N ILE A 129 6.52 19.65 8.42
CA ILE A 129 7.32 18.48 8.80
C ILE A 129 6.44 17.48 9.53
N GLU A 130 6.68 16.21 9.27
CA GLU A 130 6.01 15.08 9.93
C GLU A 130 7.07 14.11 10.42
N ALA A 131 6.91 13.58 11.63
CA ALA A 131 7.86 12.65 12.24
C ALA A 131 7.16 11.56 13.02
N GLY A 132 7.73 10.37 13.05
CA GLY A 132 7.22 9.17 13.71
C GLY A 132 7.08 8.01 12.74
N LYS A 133 6.31 6.99 13.13
CA LYS A 133 5.99 5.87 12.24
C LYS A 133 4.86 6.26 11.31
N MET A 134 5.09 6.15 10.02
CA MET A 134 4.12 6.52 8.99
C MET A 134 4.29 5.69 7.72
N CYS A 135 3.33 5.79 6.81
CA CYS A 135 3.52 5.22 5.48
C CYS A 135 4.57 6.02 4.72
N GLN A 136 5.52 5.31 4.11
CA GLN A 136 6.51 5.92 3.23
C GLN A 136 5.83 6.59 2.03
N ILE A 137 6.39 7.70 1.55
CA ILE A 137 5.80 8.53 0.48
C ILE A 137 6.17 8.05 -0.93
N TRP A 138 6.07 6.74 -1.20
CA TRP A 138 6.41 6.17 -2.49
C TRP A 138 5.57 6.68 -3.66
N GLY A 139 4.43 7.31 -3.41
CA GLY A 139 3.56 7.83 -4.46
C GLY A 139 2.82 6.72 -5.22
N GLY A 140 2.22 7.10 -6.38
CA GLY A 140 1.25 6.25 -7.04
C GLY A 140 -0.12 6.33 -6.36
N PHE A 141 -1.15 5.94 -7.07
CA PHE A 141 -2.52 5.98 -6.55
C PHE A 141 -2.89 4.69 -5.83
N GLU A 142 -2.39 3.53 -6.29
CA GLU A 142 -2.60 2.27 -5.60
C GLU A 142 -1.98 2.27 -4.21
N PHE A 143 -0.76 2.81 -4.09
CA PHE A 143 -0.01 2.84 -2.84
C PHE A 143 -0.70 3.71 -1.78
N ASP A 144 -1.29 4.82 -2.22
CA ASP A 144 -1.98 5.78 -1.35
C ASP A 144 -3.46 5.41 -1.12
N GLU A 145 -3.99 4.39 -1.81
CA GLU A 145 -5.39 4.03 -1.69
C GLU A 145 -5.71 3.44 -0.31
N ASN A 146 -6.86 3.84 0.25
CA ASN A 146 -7.32 3.28 1.51
C ASN A 146 -7.53 1.77 1.39
N PRO A 147 -6.86 0.95 2.24
CA PRO A 147 -7.00 -0.51 2.22
C PRO A 147 -8.43 -1.05 2.36
N MET A 148 -9.37 -0.22 2.83
CA MET A 148 -10.79 -0.58 2.88
C MET A 148 -11.40 -0.81 1.48
N TYR A 149 -10.85 -0.16 0.44
CA TYR A 149 -11.33 -0.22 -0.95
C TYR A 149 -10.48 -1.11 -1.86
N ILE A 150 -9.50 -1.80 -1.28
CA ILE A 150 -8.60 -2.70 -2.02
C ILE A 150 -9.07 -4.14 -1.86
N TYR A 151 -9.36 -4.79 -2.97
CA TYR A 151 -9.62 -6.24 -3.02
C TYR A 151 -8.33 -7.03 -3.09
N GLN A 152 -7.37 -6.56 -3.88
CA GLN A 152 -6.01 -7.10 -3.96
C GLN A 152 -5.05 -6.01 -4.47
N TYR A 153 -3.88 -5.95 -3.86
CA TYR A 153 -2.77 -5.10 -4.28
C TYR A 153 -1.95 -5.74 -5.41
N SER A 154 -1.14 -4.91 -6.08
CA SER A 154 -0.02 -5.40 -6.90
C SER A 154 0.98 -6.17 -6.05
N ASP A 155 1.78 -7.03 -6.69
CA ASP A 155 2.80 -7.82 -5.99
C ASP A 155 3.80 -6.92 -5.24
N MET A 156 4.16 -5.78 -5.85
CA MET A 156 5.09 -4.85 -5.21
C MET A 156 4.49 -4.26 -3.93
N VAL A 157 3.26 -3.75 -3.96
CA VAL A 157 2.63 -3.13 -2.78
C VAL A 157 2.29 -4.17 -1.71
N ASP A 158 1.87 -5.37 -2.12
CA ASP A 158 1.48 -6.44 -1.18
C ASP A 158 2.66 -7.03 -0.41
N ASN A 159 3.85 -7.05 -1.05
CA ASN A 159 5.08 -7.59 -0.45
C ASN A 159 6.02 -6.52 0.13
N MET A 160 5.69 -5.24 0.02
CA MET A 160 6.45 -4.17 0.65
C MET A 160 6.03 -3.99 2.11
N ASP A 161 7.03 -3.92 3.00
CA ASP A 161 6.83 -3.29 4.30
C ASP A 161 7.03 -1.78 4.13
N ASN A 162 5.99 -1.01 4.34
CA ASN A 162 5.92 0.40 3.95
C ASN A 162 5.54 1.36 5.09
N PHE A 163 5.41 0.87 6.32
CA PHE A 163 5.19 1.69 7.50
C PHE A 163 6.46 1.75 8.33
N MET A 164 7.22 2.83 8.17
CA MET A 164 8.54 3.01 8.77
C MET A 164 8.58 4.22 9.70
N ALA A 165 9.47 4.16 10.69
CA ALA A 165 9.83 5.34 11.48
C ALA A 165 10.71 6.26 10.61
N GLY A 166 10.40 7.55 10.63
CA GLY A 166 11.11 8.51 9.79
C GLY A 166 10.63 9.94 9.94
N VAL A 167 11.10 10.78 9.04
CA VAL A 167 10.78 12.20 8.95
C VAL A 167 10.46 12.54 7.49
N VAL A 168 9.37 13.28 7.29
CA VAL A 168 8.97 13.83 5.99
C VAL A 168 8.95 15.36 6.06
N LEU A 169 9.62 15.99 5.13
CA LEU A 169 9.53 17.44 4.89
C LEU A 169 8.75 17.67 3.60
N SER A 170 7.65 18.44 3.68
CA SER A 170 6.84 18.76 2.50
C SER A 170 6.82 20.26 2.25
N TYR A 171 7.00 20.65 0.99
CA TYR A 171 6.99 22.03 0.52
C TYR A 171 6.03 22.23 -0.65
N LYS A 172 5.14 23.21 -0.51
CA LYS A 172 4.16 23.65 -1.52
C LYS A 172 4.56 24.98 -2.12
N PRO A 173 5.32 25.02 -3.20
CA PRO A 173 5.64 26.30 -3.86
C PRO A 173 4.38 27.04 -4.30
N VAL A 174 3.42 26.32 -4.84
CA VAL A 174 2.06 26.78 -5.20
C VAL A 174 1.01 25.77 -4.74
N PRO A 175 -0.27 26.14 -4.59
CA PRO A 175 -1.31 25.25 -4.04
C PRO A 175 -1.48 23.93 -4.80
N THR A 176 -1.16 23.89 -6.09
CA THR A 176 -1.34 22.73 -6.96
C THR A 176 -0.11 21.82 -7.06
N GLN A 177 1.01 22.17 -6.39
CA GLN A 177 2.26 21.41 -6.47
C GLN A 177 2.83 21.16 -5.09
N GLU A 178 3.25 19.94 -4.79
CA GLU A 178 3.99 19.60 -3.58
C GLU A 178 5.25 18.81 -3.92
N LEU A 179 6.32 19.18 -3.29
CA LEU A 179 7.55 18.42 -3.23
C LEU A 179 7.70 17.90 -1.81
N ALA A 180 7.95 16.62 -1.65
CA ALA A 180 8.20 16.03 -0.36
C ALA A 180 9.50 15.22 -0.39
N PHE A 181 10.20 15.22 0.74
CA PHE A 181 11.40 14.44 0.94
C PHE A 181 11.30 13.67 2.25
N GLU A 182 11.55 12.37 2.19
CA GLU A 182 11.52 11.46 3.33
C GLU A 182 12.89 10.87 3.61
N VAL A 183 13.22 10.76 4.90
CA VAL A 183 14.26 9.88 5.42
C VAL A 183 13.61 8.98 6.46
N SER A 184 13.67 7.67 6.26
CA SER A 184 13.08 6.68 7.15
C SER A 184 13.96 5.45 7.29
N ASP A 185 13.64 4.58 8.26
CA ASP A 185 14.30 3.28 8.39
C ASP A 185 14.06 2.43 7.13
N ALA A 186 15.04 1.58 6.82
CA ALA A 186 14.92 0.62 5.71
C ALA A 186 14.12 -0.64 6.12
N HIS A 187 14.12 -0.98 7.40
CA HIS A 187 13.49 -2.17 7.96
C HIS A 187 12.80 -1.85 9.28
N ASN A 188 11.67 -2.49 9.53
CA ASN A 188 11.03 -2.47 10.85
C ASN A 188 11.68 -3.46 11.82
N ASN A 189 12.30 -4.52 11.30
CA ASN A 189 12.88 -5.60 12.09
C ASN A 189 14.39 -5.47 12.15
N LYS A 190 15.00 -6.10 13.17
CA LYS A 190 16.45 -6.33 13.20
C LYS A 190 16.87 -7.12 11.98
N PHE A 191 18.10 -6.87 11.49
CA PHE A 191 18.64 -7.52 10.31
C PHE A 191 18.54 -9.04 10.36
N ALA A 192 18.88 -9.66 11.52
CA ALA A 192 18.76 -11.10 11.70
C ALA A 192 17.30 -11.62 11.70
N THR A 193 16.33 -10.80 12.09
CA THR A 193 14.91 -11.14 11.99
C THR A 193 14.42 -11.00 10.56
N GLU A 194 14.97 -10.03 9.82
CA GLU A 194 14.56 -9.73 8.45
C GLU A 194 15.13 -10.74 7.45
N TYR A 195 16.41 -11.11 7.60
CA TYR A 195 17.15 -11.93 6.63
C TYR A 195 17.62 -13.28 7.16
N GLY A 196 17.53 -13.54 8.48
CA GLY A 196 18.01 -14.76 9.10
C GLY A 196 19.38 -14.59 9.80
N SER A 197 19.82 -15.65 10.45
CA SER A 197 21.05 -15.63 11.29
C SER A 197 22.32 -15.66 10.45
N ASN A 198 22.29 -16.33 9.29
CA ASN A 198 23.43 -16.47 8.37
C ASN A 198 22.99 -16.22 6.92
N PRO A 199 22.44 -15.04 6.61
CA PRO A 199 21.88 -14.77 5.30
C PRO A 199 22.98 -14.64 4.25
N VAL A 200 22.66 -15.11 3.03
CA VAL A 200 23.55 -15.02 1.89
C VAL A 200 22.83 -14.42 0.67
N SER A 201 23.59 -13.73 -0.17
CA SER A 201 23.12 -13.30 -1.49
C SER A 201 23.58 -14.28 -2.55
N LEU A 202 22.65 -14.63 -3.44
CA LEU A 202 22.91 -15.40 -4.65
C LEU A 202 23.26 -14.42 -5.77
N GLU A 203 24.51 -14.46 -6.22
CA GLU A 203 25.06 -13.56 -7.23
C GLU A 203 25.49 -14.35 -8.48
N LYS A 204 25.75 -13.67 -9.59
CA LYS A 204 26.23 -14.30 -10.83
C LYS A 204 27.46 -15.19 -10.61
N ASN A 205 28.37 -14.77 -9.74
CA ASN A 205 29.67 -15.42 -9.56
C ASN A 205 29.74 -16.28 -8.28
N GLY A 206 28.59 -16.60 -7.66
CA GLY A 206 28.55 -17.45 -6.47
C GLY A 206 27.72 -16.88 -5.32
N ILE A 207 28.01 -17.34 -4.13
CA ILE A 207 27.28 -17.00 -2.92
C ILE A 207 28.12 -16.03 -2.08
N ARG A 208 27.52 -14.95 -1.62
CA ARG A 208 28.17 -13.96 -0.75
C ARG A 208 27.40 -13.82 0.56
N LYS A 209 28.12 -13.85 1.69
CA LYS A 209 27.53 -13.53 3.00
C LYS A 209 26.94 -12.12 2.99
N LEU A 210 25.76 -11.98 3.56
CA LEU A 210 25.13 -10.67 3.79
C LEU A 210 25.46 -10.16 5.19
N GLU A 211 25.76 -8.89 5.29
CA GLU A 211 26.03 -8.20 6.54
C GLU A 211 25.11 -6.99 6.71
N ALA A 212 24.79 -6.68 7.97
CA ALA A 212 23.95 -5.54 8.29
C ALA A 212 24.65 -4.23 7.90
N SER A 213 23.91 -3.32 7.26
CA SER A 213 24.39 -1.96 7.05
C SER A 213 24.44 -1.21 8.39
N ARG A 214 25.41 -0.31 8.54
CA ARG A 214 25.46 0.64 9.68
C ARG A 214 24.43 1.74 9.58
N ASN A 215 23.96 2.03 8.36
CA ASN A 215 22.99 3.08 8.05
C ASN A 215 21.87 2.51 7.18
N PRO A 216 20.96 1.68 7.72
CA PRO A 216 19.86 1.06 6.97
C PRO A 216 18.73 2.09 6.80
N LEU A 217 18.92 3.06 5.92
CA LEU A 217 17.97 4.15 5.68
C LEU A 217 17.38 4.09 4.28
N THR A 218 16.19 4.64 4.16
CA THR A 218 15.46 4.92 2.93
C THR A 218 15.39 6.42 2.71
N TYR A 219 15.63 6.86 1.49
CA TYR A 219 15.48 8.24 1.05
C TYR A 219 14.49 8.27 -0.12
N ILE A 220 13.45 9.09 -0.01
CA ILE A 220 12.43 9.22 -1.05
C ILE A 220 12.22 10.70 -1.38
N ALA A 221 12.29 11.03 -2.66
CA ALA A 221 11.82 12.29 -3.21
C ALA A 221 10.47 12.04 -3.91
N ASN A 222 9.48 12.85 -3.59
CA ASN A 222 8.12 12.71 -4.09
C ASN A 222 7.63 14.05 -4.65
N TRP A 223 6.92 14.00 -5.77
CA TRP A 223 6.24 15.14 -6.36
C TRP A 223 4.77 14.81 -6.62
N ASN A 224 3.90 15.61 -6.04
CA ASN A 224 2.47 15.56 -6.26
C ASN A 224 2.01 16.81 -7.01
N GLY A 225 1.34 16.62 -8.13
CA GLY A 225 0.84 17.70 -8.96
C GLY A 225 -0.65 17.59 -9.23
N SER A 226 -1.28 18.75 -9.40
CA SER A 226 -2.68 18.88 -9.81
C SER A 226 -2.78 19.87 -10.97
N PHE A 227 -3.48 19.47 -12.04
CA PHE A 227 -3.61 20.19 -13.28
C PHE A 227 -5.07 20.23 -13.75
N CYS A 228 -5.39 21.22 -14.59
CA CYS A 228 -6.71 21.35 -15.22
C CYS A 228 -7.85 21.34 -14.18
N ASP A 229 -7.76 22.18 -13.15
CA ASP A 229 -8.73 22.25 -12.05
C ASP A 229 -8.97 20.89 -11.37
N ASN A 230 -7.88 20.21 -11.03
CA ASN A 230 -7.86 18.89 -10.39
C ASN A 230 -8.40 17.71 -11.26
N LYS A 231 -8.58 17.92 -12.55
CA LYS A 231 -9.00 16.83 -13.47
C LYS A 231 -7.88 15.84 -13.74
N LEU A 232 -6.62 16.30 -13.71
CA LEU A 232 -5.45 15.45 -13.86
C LEU A 232 -4.55 15.60 -12.63
N LEU A 233 -4.28 14.49 -11.95
CA LEU A 233 -3.37 14.41 -10.81
C LEU A 233 -2.14 13.59 -11.17
N THR A 234 -0.98 13.95 -10.60
CA THR A 234 0.25 13.16 -10.68
C THR A 234 0.75 12.85 -9.27
N ARG A 235 1.32 11.65 -9.09
CA ARG A 235 2.00 11.22 -7.86
C ARG A 235 3.25 10.45 -8.27
N TRP A 236 4.37 11.15 -8.36
CA TRP A 236 5.63 10.60 -8.83
C TRP A 236 6.64 10.56 -7.70
N SER A 237 7.42 9.52 -7.66
CA SER A 237 8.52 9.43 -6.70
C SER A 237 9.71 8.68 -7.25
N TRP A 238 10.85 8.94 -6.66
CA TRP A 238 12.05 8.14 -6.78
C TRP A 238 12.69 8.02 -5.40
N GLY A 239 13.20 6.81 -5.10
CA GLY A 239 13.87 6.59 -3.83
C GLY A 239 14.94 5.51 -3.89
N ILE A 240 15.78 5.51 -2.88
CA ILE A 240 16.84 4.54 -2.64
C ILE A 240 16.75 4.04 -1.21
N GLN A 241 16.92 2.74 -1.03
CA GLN A 241 16.86 2.05 0.26
C GLN A 241 18.08 1.16 0.44
N THR A 242 18.73 1.25 1.60
CA THR A 242 19.86 0.43 1.97
C THR A 242 19.39 -0.86 2.64
N GLN A 243 19.45 -1.99 1.93
CA GLN A 243 18.94 -3.29 2.40
C GLN A 243 19.93 -4.02 3.32
N ALA A 244 21.20 -4.02 2.93
CA ALA A 244 22.31 -4.65 3.62
C ALA A 244 23.60 -3.88 3.30
N GLU A 245 24.72 -4.27 3.86
CA GLU A 245 26.00 -3.64 3.52
C GLU A 245 26.29 -3.81 2.01
N HIS A 246 26.51 -2.67 1.32
CA HIS A 246 26.72 -2.60 -0.14
C HIS A 246 25.55 -3.11 -1.00
N LYS A 247 24.33 -3.23 -0.44
CA LYS A 247 23.13 -3.64 -1.16
C LYS A 247 22.06 -2.55 -1.11
N TYR A 248 21.77 -1.96 -2.26
CA TYR A 248 20.85 -0.84 -2.41
C TYR A 248 19.72 -1.22 -3.37
N SER A 249 18.50 -0.88 -2.97
CA SER A 249 17.32 -0.97 -3.83
C SER A 249 16.89 0.42 -4.25
N ARG A 250 16.47 0.58 -5.50
CA ARG A 250 15.94 1.82 -6.05
C ARG A 250 14.54 1.57 -6.56
N MET A 251 13.66 2.52 -6.36
CA MET A 251 12.30 2.43 -6.88
C MET A 251 11.88 3.74 -7.54
N LEU A 252 11.24 3.62 -8.69
CA LEU A 252 10.58 4.71 -9.41
C LEU A 252 9.09 4.41 -9.46
N VAL A 253 8.28 5.40 -9.09
CA VAL A 253 6.82 5.32 -9.20
C VAL A 253 6.31 6.51 -10.00
N LEU A 254 5.45 6.25 -10.98
CA LEU A 254 4.82 7.25 -11.83
C LEU A 254 3.31 7.01 -11.85
N GLY A 255 2.57 7.79 -11.06
CA GLY A 255 1.12 7.70 -10.98
C GLY A 255 0.43 8.87 -11.67
N GLN A 256 -0.60 8.58 -12.46
CA GLN A 256 -1.49 9.57 -13.06
C GLN A 256 -2.93 9.19 -12.80
N GLN A 257 -3.77 10.17 -12.45
CA GLN A 257 -5.19 9.98 -12.24
C GLN A 257 -6.00 11.03 -12.98
N LEU A 258 -7.00 10.57 -13.72
CA LEU A 258 -8.02 11.38 -14.36
C LEU A 258 -9.28 11.37 -13.50
N ASN A 259 -9.71 12.57 -13.09
CA ASN A 259 -10.96 12.79 -12.38
C ASN A 259 -11.98 13.42 -13.33
N LEU A 260 -13.04 12.69 -13.64
CA LEU A 260 -14.18 13.15 -14.42
C LEU A 260 -15.44 13.10 -13.55
N PRO A 261 -16.51 13.82 -13.91
CA PRO A 261 -17.78 13.69 -13.21
C PRO A 261 -18.21 12.22 -13.12
N LYS A 262 -18.39 11.71 -11.90
CA LYS A 262 -18.79 10.33 -11.61
C LYS A 262 -17.79 9.22 -12.04
N MET A 263 -16.61 9.58 -12.55
CA MET A 263 -15.59 8.60 -12.92
C MET A 263 -14.21 9.06 -12.48
N GLN A 264 -13.47 8.14 -11.88
CA GLN A 264 -12.08 8.31 -11.50
C GLN A 264 -11.29 7.15 -12.12
N TRP A 265 -10.20 7.46 -12.80
CA TRP A 265 -9.38 6.46 -13.46
C TRP A 265 -7.91 6.77 -13.25
N TYR A 266 -7.17 5.83 -12.67
CA TYR A 266 -5.74 6.00 -12.55
C TYR A 266 -4.94 4.93 -13.31
N PHE A 267 -3.70 5.29 -13.58
CA PHE A 267 -2.65 4.43 -14.09
C PHE A 267 -1.38 4.67 -13.28
N ASP A 268 -0.80 3.59 -12.73
CA ASP A 268 0.47 3.61 -12.03
C ASP A 268 1.48 2.70 -12.75
N TYR A 269 2.71 3.17 -12.84
CA TYR A 269 3.88 2.37 -13.09
C TYR A 269 4.76 2.37 -11.85
N MET A 270 5.16 1.18 -11.38
CA MET A 270 6.13 0.99 -10.32
C MET A 270 7.26 0.12 -10.82
N GLY A 271 8.50 0.61 -10.75
CA GLY A 271 9.70 -0.12 -11.14
C GLY A 271 10.67 -0.20 -9.98
N ALA A 272 11.06 -1.42 -9.54
CA ALA A 272 12.06 -1.65 -8.51
C ALA A 272 13.30 -2.32 -9.12
N PHE A 273 14.47 -1.80 -8.74
CA PHE A 273 15.79 -2.26 -9.15
C PHE A 273 16.56 -2.62 -7.89
N ASP A 274 16.38 -3.84 -7.44
CA ASP A 274 16.82 -4.31 -6.14
C ASP A 274 18.22 -4.93 -6.21
N GLY A 275 19.19 -4.31 -5.54
CA GLY A 275 20.53 -4.91 -5.36
C GLY A 275 20.50 -6.15 -4.46
N LEU A 276 19.47 -6.28 -3.63
CA LEU A 276 19.07 -7.46 -2.90
C LEU A 276 17.54 -7.56 -2.97
N ASP A 277 17.00 -8.74 -3.21
CA ASP A 277 15.56 -8.99 -3.35
C ASP A 277 14.75 -8.49 -2.15
N ARG A 278 14.26 -7.27 -2.25
CA ARG A 278 13.53 -6.59 -1.18
C ARG A 278 12.14 -7.17 -0.96
N LEU A 279 11.47 -7.53 -2.04
CA LEU A 279 10.12 -8.08 -1.99
C LEU A 279 10.11 -9.56 -1.60
N LYS A 280 11.28 -10.22 -1.67
CA LYS A 280 11.47 -11.66 -1.40
C LYS A 280 10.62 -12.58 -2.29
N ILE A 281 10.02 -12.07 -3.36
CA ILE A 281 9.20 -12.86 -4.29
C ILE A 281 10.11 -13.82 -5.06
N ALA A 282 11.13 -13.31 -5.73
CA ALA A 282 12.05 -14.15 -6.50
C ALA A 282 12.77 -15.16 -5.61
N SER A 283 13.21 -14.74 -4.43
CA SER A 283 13.89 -15.60 -3.47
C SER A 283 13.00 -16.69 -2.88
N SER A 284 11.70 -16.41 -2.66
CA SER A 284 10.76 -17.40 -2.14
C SER A 284 10.30 -18.41 -3.22
N GLU A 285 10.23 -18.00 -4.48
CA GLU A 285 9.81 -18.84 -5.60
C GLU A 285 10.92 -19.75 -6.13
N ALA A 286 12.19 -19.43 -5.86
CA ALA A 286 13.36 -20.07 -6.44
C ALA A 286 13.77 -21.43 -5.84
N THR A 287 12.88 -22.15 -5.22
CA THR A 287 13.16 -23.49 -4.64
C THR A 287 13.74 -24.49 -5.64
N ALA A 288 13.60 -24.22 -6.95
CA ALA A 288 14.16 -25.02 -8.04
C ALA A 288 15.64 -24.69 -8.33
N VAL A 289 16.21 -23.62 -7.77
CA VAL A 289 17.64 -23.26 -7.99
C VAL A 289 18.52 -24.05 -7.03
N PRO A 290 19.52 -24.83 -7.53
CA PRO A 290 20.27 -25.79 -6.72
C PRO A 290 21.03 -25.23 -5.52
N ALA A 291 21.35 -23.95 -5.51
CA ALA A 291 22.05 -23.28 -4.39
C ALA A 291 21.13 -22.59 -3.39
N HIS A 292 19.81 -22.71 -3.56
CA HIS A 292 18.85 -22.03 -2.70
C HIS A 292 18.74 -22.70 -1.32
N THR A 293 18.92 -21.90 -0.27
CA THR A 293 18.65 -22.27 1.13
C THR A 293 17.63 -21.29 1.71
N GLY A 294 17.00 -21.62 2.83
CA GLY A 294 15.98 -20.77 3.45
C GLY A 294 16.43 -19.36 3.85
N GLU A 295 17.75 -19.10 3.91
CA GLU A 295 18.35 -17.78 4.22
C GLU A 295 19.07 -17.18 3.00
N SER A 296 18.68 -17.58 1.80
CA SER A 296 19.30 -17.13 0.53
C SER A 296 18.41 -16.14 -0.21
N TYR A 297 18.98 -15.04 -0.63
CA TYR A 297 18.29 -13.95 -1.34
C TYR A 297 18.99 -13.65 -2.67
N PHE A 298 18.23 -13.46 -3.73
CA PHE A 298 18.80 -13.04 -5.00
C PHE A 298 19.29 -11.60 -4.96
N SER A 299 20.39 -11.35 -5.65
CA SER A 299 20.85 -10.01 -6.01
C SER A 299 20.40 -9.63 -7.41
N ASP A 300 20.38 -8.33 -7.69
CA ASP A 300 20.06 -7.77 -9.01
C ASP A 300 18.68 -8.22 -9.53
N VAL A 301 17.67 -8.03 -8.69
CA VAL A 301 16.27 -8.35 -9.01
C VAL A 301 15.55 -7.12 -9.53
N HIS A 302 14.82 -7.26 -10.64
CA HIS A 302 13.98 -6.22 -11.21
C HIS A 302 12.52 -6.62 -11.13
N TYR A 303 11.68 -5.71 -10.61
CA TYR A 303 10.23 -5.84 -10.58
C TYR A 303 9.60 -4.67 -11.33
N ASN A 304 8.57 -4.95 -12.11
CA ASN A 304 7.74 -3.91 -12.71
C ASN A 304 6.27 -4.24 -12.48
N SER A 305 5.49 -3.23 -12.10
CA SER A 305 4.03 -3.31 -11.99
C SER A 305 3.40 -2.19 -12.78
N PHE A 306 2.51 -2.55 -13.70
CA PHE A 306 1.64 -1.64 -14.45
C PHE A 306 0.22 -1.85 -13.94
N ILE A 307 -0.37 -0.82 -13.36
CA ILE A 307 -1.63 -0.91 -12.63
C ILE A 307 -2.59 0.12 -13.18
N THR A 308 -3.82 -0.29 -13.44
CA THR A 308 -4.89 0.64 -13.79
C THR A 308 -6.15 0.31 -13.01
N LYS A 309 -6.84 1.33 -12.52
CA LYS A 309 -8.13 1.18 -11.82
C LYS A 309 -9.08 2.29 -12.21
N MET A 310 -10.31 1.91 -12.48
CA MET A 310 -11.42 2.80 -12.75
C MET A 310 -12.51 2.60 -11.71
N ASN A 311 -13.02 3.69 -11.17
CA ASN A 311 -14.25 3.76 -10.40
C ASN A 311 -15.27 4.56 -11.19
N TRP A 312 -16.48 4.03 -11.35
CA TRP A 312 -17.56 4.69 -12.09
C TRP A 312 -18.87 4.63 -11.30
N GLN A 313 -19.30 5.79 -10.84
CA GLN A 313 -20.61 5.96 -10.22
C GLN A 313 -21.70 6.00 -11.31
N PHE A 314 -22.16 4.83 -11.75
CA PHE A 314 -23.16 4.74 -12.81
C PHE A 314 -24.59 5.08 -12.34
N ALA A 315 -24.84 5.01 -11.03
CA ALA A 315 -26.09 5.47 -10.41
C ALA A 315 -25.80 6.10 -9.03
N PRO A 316 -26.72 6.87 -8.43
CA PRO A 316 -26.45 7.67 -7.23
C PRO A 316 -25.88 6.93 -6.02
N GLN A 317 -26.17 5.63 -5.87
CA GLN A 317 -25.69 4.78 -4.77
C GLN A 317 -24.85 3.60 -5.24
N TRP A 318 -24.54 3.53 -6.54
CA TRP A 318 -23.88 2.40 -7.14
C TRP A 318 -22.56 2.81 -7.80
N ASN A 319 -21.54 2.02 -7.53
CA ASN A 319 -20.23 2.15 -8.15
C ASN A 319 -19.82 0.85 -8.83
N LEU A 320 -19.25 0.96 -10.02
CA LEU A 320 -18.52 -0.11 -10.69
C LEU A 320 -17.03 0.18 -10.55
N MET A 321 -16.29 -0.76 -9.98
CA MET A 321 -14.84 -0.73 -9.96
C MET A 321 -14.28 -1.78 -10.93
N LEU A 322 -13.35 -1.39 -11.76
CA LEU A 322 -12.54 -2.29 -12.60
C LEU A 322 -11.06 -2.02 -12.33
N LYS A 323 -10.27 -3.08 -12.17
CA LYS A 323 -8.82 -2.96 -11.97
C LYS A 323 -8.10 -4.04 -12.77
N GLY A 324 -7.01 -3.65 -13.45
CA GLY A 324 -6.11 -4.54 -14.16
C GLY A 324 -4.67 -4.29 -13.74
N MET A 325 -3.87 -5.36 -13.67
CA MET A 325 -2.44 -5.27 -13.37
C MET A 325 -1.66 -6.21 -14.29
N TYR A 326 -0.51 -5.74 -14.77
CA TYR A 326 0.50 -6.55 -15.43
C TYR A 326 1.82 -6.37 -14.70
N GLU A 327 2.43 -7.47 -14.29
CA GLU A 327 3.62 -7.42 -13.45
C GLU A 327 4.67 -8.40 -13.93
N THR A 328 5.93 -8.05 -13.76
CA THR A 328 7.08 -8.87 -14.15
C THR A 328 8.11 -8.96 -13.05
N ALA A 329 8.82 -10.08 -12.97
CA ALA A 329 9.98 -10.24 -12.12
C ALA A 329 11.12 -10.89 -12.90
N SER A 330 12.36 -10.42 -12.66
CA SER A 330 13.57 -10.88 -13.34
C SER A 330 14.76 -10.82 -12.39
N VAL A 331 15.52 -11.91 -12.26
CA VAL A 331 16.85 -11.89 -11.65
C VAL A 331 17.85 -11.72 -12.77
N THR A 332 18.27 -10.49 -13.01
CA THR A 332 18.92 -10.08 -14.27
C THR A 332 20.25 -10.76 -14.57
N LYS A 333 20.95 -11.26 -13.55
CA LYS A 333 22.28 -11.86 -13.67
C LYS A 333 22.30 -13.40 -13.55
N ILE A 334 21.14 -14.04 -13.37
CA ILE A 334 20.99 -15.49 -13.28
C ILE A 334 20.11 -15.96 -14.43
N GLU A 335 20.71 -16.68 -15.40
CA GLU A 335 20.06 -16.99 -16.68
C GLU A 335 18.73 -17.74 -16.52
N GLN A 336 18.64 -18.70 -15.57
CA GLN A 336 17.41 -19.46 -15.32
C GLN A 336 16.27 -18.61 -14.78
N MET A 337 16.61 -17.49 -14.11
CA MET A 337 15.66 -16.58 -13.46
C MET A 337 15.53 -15.25 -14.19
N LYS A 338 16.11 -15.11 -15.37
CA LYS A 338 15.96 -13.92 -16.20
C LYS A 338 14.58 -13.91 -16.83
N ASP A 339 13.83 -12.79 -16.62
CA ASP A 339 12.45 -12.62 -17.09
C ASP A 339 11.55 -13.82 -16.76
N TYR A 340 11.76 -14.40 -15.58
CA TYR A 340 11.23 -15.70 -15.21
C TYR A 340 9.73 -15.69 -14.93
N ARG A 341 9.15 -14.53 -14.55
CA ARG A 341 7.77 -14.41 -14.07
C ARG A 341 7.02 -13.26 -14.71
N LYS A 342 5.81 -13.55 -15.13
CA LYS A 342 4.79 -12.58 -15.50
C LYS A 342 3.52 -12.86 -14.71
N SER A 343 2.82 -11.84 -14.24
CA SER A 343 1.50 -12.00 -13.66
C SER A 343 0.51 -11.02 -14.26
N TYR A 344 -0.73 -11.48 -14.37
CA TYR A 344 -1.87 -10.72 -14.89
C TYR A 344 -2.97 -10.79 -13.85
N ALA A 345 -3.34 -9.68 -13.26
CA ALA A 345 -4.49 -9.62 -12.37
C ALA A 345 -5.59 -8.79 -12.99
N TYR A 346 -6.80 -9.24 -12.81
CA TYR A 346 -8.00 -8.56 -13.27
C TYR A 346 -9.11 -8.73 -12.25
N MET A 347 -9.80 -7.65 -11.95
CA MET A 347 -10.85 -7.66 -10.97
C MET A 347 -11.93 -6.64 -11.31
N GLY A 348 -13.14 -6.94 -10.86
CA GLY A 348 -14.27 -6.05 -10.95
C GLY A 348 -15.17 -6.20 -9.74
N SER A 349 -15.78 -5.11 -9.33
CA SER A 349 -16.80 -5.13 -8.28
C SER A 349 -17.96 -4.21 -8.59
N ILE A 350 -19.14 -4.63 -8.13
CA ILE A 350 -20.31 -3.76 -8.02
C ILE A 350 -20.48 -3.45 -6.54
N GLU A 351 -20.57 -2.17 -6.23
CA GLU A 351 -20.59 -1.65 -4.86
C GLU A 351 -21.87 -0.83 -4.66
N TYR A 352 -22.59 -1.11 -3.59
CA TYR A 352 -23.80 -0.42 -3.20
C TYR A 352 -23.59 0.33 -1.89
N TYR A 353 -23.91 1.62 -1.87
CA TYR A 353 -23.80 2.52 -0.73
C TYR A 353 -25.20 2.91 -0.22
N PRO A 354 -25.86 2.09 0.62
CA PRO A 354 -27.20 2.36 1.09
C PRO A 354 -27.28 3.65 1.91
N VAL A 355 -26.22 3.97 2.65
CA VAL A 355 -26.14 5.17 3.51
C VAL A 355 -24.83 5.91 3.22
N LYS A 356 -24.86 6.83 2.25
CA LYS A 356 -23.67 7.60 1.83
C LYS A 356 -22.97 8.35 2.95
N SER A 357 -23.74 8.87 3.91
CA SER A 357 -23.19 9.65 5.04
C SER A 357 -22.41 8.82 6.06
N GLN A 358 -22.42 7.49 5.95
CA GLN A 358 -21.85 6.56 6.93
C GLN A 358 -20.74 5.68 6.35
N ASP A 359 -20.28 5.91 5.14
CA ASP A 359 -19.31 5.02 4.48
C ASP A 359 -19.65 3.52 4.64
N PHE A 360 -20.94 3.20 4.59
CA PHE A 360 -21.41 1.82 4.64
C PHE A 360 -21.57 1.30 3.23
N ARG A 361 -20.84 0.23 2.91
CA ARG A 361 -20.77 -0.34 1.58
C ARG A 361 -21.04 -1.83 1.61
N ILE A 362 -21.87 -2.29 0.69
CA ILE A 362 -22.07 -3.71 0.37
C ILE A 362 -21.48 -3.94 -1.03
N PHE A 363 -20.75 -5.02 -1.24
CA PHE A 363 -20.12 -5.27 -2.53
C PHE A 363 -20.17 -6.73 -2.94
N LEU A 364 -20.17 -6.95 -4.24
CA LEU A 364 -19.86 -8.21 -4.89
C LEU A 364 -18.64 -8.00 -5.78
N ALA A 365 -17.58 -8.78 -5.58
CA ALA A 365 -16.34 -8.66 -6.33
C ALA A 365 -15.85 -10.00 -6.87
N TYR A 366 -15.26 -9.96 -8.06
CA TYR A 366 -14.47 -11.05 -8.63
C TYR A 366 -13.01 -10.61 -8.77
N ILE A 367 -12.10 -11.48 -8.36
CA ILE A 367 -10.66 -11.27 -8.43
C ILE A 367 -10.02 -12.51 -9.07
N GLY A 368 -9.40 -12.31 -10.24
CA GLY A 368 -8.62 -13.32 -10.93
C GLY A 368 -7.16 -12.92 -11.07
N ARG A 369 -6.26 -13.89 -10.94
CA ARG A 369 -4.84 -13.68 -11.18
C ARG A 369 -4.21 -14.89 -11.84
N LYS A 370 -3.40 -14.66 -12.89
CA LYS A 370 -2.65 -15.65 -13.63
C LYS A 370 -1.16 -15.40 -13.45
N TYR A 371 -0.41 -16.46 -13.20
CA TYR A 371 1.04 -16.45 -13.12
C TYR A 371 1.62 -17.34 -14.22
N ASP A 372 2.45 -16.74 -15.08
CA ASP A 372 3.17 -17.41 -16.17
C ASP A 372 4.66 -17.39 -15.87
N TYR A 373 5.30 -18.54 -15.92
CA TYR A 373 6.72 -18.70 -15.65
C TYR A 373 7.49 -19.14 -16.89
N SER A 374 8.74 -18.69 -17.00
CA SER A 374 9.63 -19.17 -18.06
C SER A 374 9.95 -20.66 -17.85
N LYS A 375 10.12 -21.40 -18.93
CA LYS A 375 10.51 -22.82 -18.85
C LYS A 375 11.85 -23.01 -18.14
N ALA A 376 12.77 -22.06 -18.29
CA ALA A 376 14.09 -22.10 -17.68
C ALA A 376 14.05 -22.05 -16.15
N SER A 377 13.04 -21.42 -15.54
CA SER A 377 12.89 -21.35 -14.09
C SER A 377 12.48 -22.67 -13.45
N GLY A 378 11.91 -23.61 -14.22
CA GLY A 378 11.36 -24.86 -13.70
C GLY A 378 10.07 -24.72 -12.91
N LEU A 379 9.53 -23.51 -12.77
CA LEU A 379 8.28 -23.23 -12.09
C LEU A 379 7.08 -23.56 -12.98
N LYS A 380 5.94 -23.85 -12.38
CA LYS A 380 4.70 -24.17 -13.10
C LYS A 380 3.74 -22.98 -13.05
N ASP A 381 3.13 -22.71 -14.20
CA ASP A 381 2.05 -21.73 -14.30
C ASP A 381 0.86 -22.11 -13.41
N TYR A 382 0.19 -21.11 -12.84
CA TYR A 382 -1.02 -21.31 -12.07
C TYR A 382 -1.93 -20.09 -12.10
N ASN A 383 -3.19 -20.33 -11.70
CA ASN A 383 -4.20 -19.28 -11.56
C ASN A 383 -4.75 -19.26 -10.14
N THR A 384 -5.17 -18.08 -9.72
CA THR A 384 -5.99 -17.91 -8.51
C THR A 384 -7.28 -17.20 -8.86
N ASN A 385 -8.38 -17.59 -8.23
CA ASN A 385 -9.69 -17.00 -8.45
C ASN A 385 -10.38 -16.78 -7.11
N ARG A 386 -11.09 -15.67 -6.95
CA ARG A 386 -11.85 -15.37 -5.74
C ARG A 386 -13.11 -14.58 -6.06
N ILE A 387 -14.23 -15.03 -5.52
CA ILE A 387 -15.49 -14.29 -5.50
C ILE A 387 -15.71 -13.86 -4.05
N GLU A 388 -16.05 -12.61 -3.84
CA GLU A 388 -16.31 -12.06 -2.51
C GLU A 388 -17.65 -11.32 -2.49
N ILE A 389 -18.39 -11.52 -1.40
CA ILE A 389 -19.52 -10.68 -1.01
C ILE A 389 -19.26 -10.14 0.41
N GLY A 390 -19.40 -8.86 0.61
CA GLY A 390 -19.08 -8.25 1.91
C GLY A 390 -19.69 -6.87 2.08
#